data_74081d8751571a6fb2841616e504c1b2
#
_entry.id   74081d8751571a6fb2841616e504c1b2
#
_cell.length_a   1.000
_cell.length_b   1.000
_cell.length_c   1.000
_cell.angle_alpha   90.00
_cell.angle_beta   90.00
_cell.angle_gamma   90.00
#
_symmetry.space_group_name_H-M   'P 1'
#
loop_
_entity.id
_entity.type
_entity.pdbx_description
1 polymer ?
#
loop_
_entity_poly.entity_id
_entity_poly.type
_entity_poly.pdbx_seq_one_letter_code
_entity_poly.pdbx_strand_id
1 'polypeptide(L)'
;GSSAASDVYKRQVESFTQVMNVDSGIDYRLRVLAKSELYFVPEGASLESPLPGLFADLTGGKTPKPGLMTVNKRPLPFAGRSEGVLFVSFEAMCLSPRSAMDYTQIAREFHSVLLSDVPILTVNTEDGARRFVTLVDEFYDRNIKLAVVAEAGVEQLYSGSKLAFEFQRTLSRLIEMQSVEYLGREHRP
;
A
#
# COMPACT_ATOMS: atom_id res chain seq x y z
N GLY A 1 -51.47 11.03 -10.77
CA GLY A 1 -50.80 11.14 -9.50
C GLY A 1 -49.95 9.94 -9.07
N SER A 2 -50.27 8.71 -9.49
CA SER A 2 -49.48 7.51 -9.08
C SER A 2 -48.16 7.37 -9.83
N SER A 3 -48.00 7.87 -11.04
CA SER A 3 -46.77 7.73 -11.85
C SER A 3 -45.63 8.59 -11.35
N ALA A 4 -45.90 9.84 -10.89
CA ALA A 4 -44.84 10.74 -10.38
C ALA A 4 -44.20 10.22 -9.08
N ALA A 5 -45.01 9.68 -8.15
CA ALA A 5 -44.54 9.09 -6.91
C ALA A 5 -43.69 7.83 -7.18
N SER A 6 -44.11 7.02 -8.15
CA SER A 6 -43.35 5.83 -8.59
C SER A 6 -42.01 6.19 -9.21
N ASP A 7 -41.93 7.26 -9.99
CA ASP A 7 -40.68 7.72 -10.63
C ASP A 7 -39.71 8.30 -9.61
N VAL A 8 -40.18 9.02 -8.61
CA VAL A 8 -39.36 9.52 -7.50
C VAL A 8 -38.79 8.37 -6.70
N TYR A 9 -39.59 7.35 -6.39
CA TYR A 9 -39.17 6.19 -5.66
C TYR A 9 -38.10 5.40 -6.44
N LYS A 10 -38.28 5.19 -7.74
CA LYS A 10 -37.30 4.52 -8.60
C LYS A 10 -35.97 5.26 -8.63
N ARG A 11 -36.00 6.59 -8.77
CA ARG A 11 -34.76 7.41 -8.75
C ARG A 11 -34.05 7.31 -7.40
N GLN A 12 -34.78 7.30 -6.29
CA GLN A 12 -34.18 7.12 -4.97
C GLN A 12 -33.53 5.75 -4.82
N VAL A 13 -34.20 4.68 -5.29
CA VAL A 13 -33.63 3.31 -5.24
C VAL A 13 -32.41 3.19 -6.14
N GLU A 14 -32.44 3.74 -7.35
CA GLU A 14 -31.29 3.74 -8.27
C GLU A 14 -30.11 4.52 -7.68
N SER A 15 -30.34 5.70 -7.11
CA SER A 15 -29.32 6.50 -6.44
C SER A 15 -28.71 5.76 -5.25
N PHE A 16 -29.55 5.14 -4.42
CA PHE A 16 -29.10 4.34 -3.27
C PHE A 16 -28.29 3.12 -3.71
N THR A 17 -28.72 2.42 -4.77
CA THR A 17 -28.02 1.26 -5.33
C THR A 17 -26.65 1.65 -5.90
N GLN A 18 -26.53 2.79 -6.57
CA GLN A 18 -25.25 3.31 -7.07
C GLN A 18 -24.30 3.65 -5.92
N VAL A 19 -24.76 4.30 -4.89
CA VAL A 19 -23.98 4.60 -3.68
C VAL A 19 -23.52 3.31 -3.01
N MET A 20 -24.40 2.34 -2.88
CA MET A 20 -24.06 1.02 -2.31
C MET A 20 -23.01 0.29 -3.14
N ASN A 21 -23.06 0.36 -4.48
CA ASN A 21 -22.09 -0.27 -5.36
C ASN A 21 -20.69 0.37 -5.25
N VAL A 22 -20.60 1.69 -5.10
CA VAL A 22 -19.35 2.41 -4.87
C VAL A 22 -18.78 2.04 -3.49
N ASP A 23 -19.62 2.06 -2.46
CA ASP A 23 -19.23 1.70 -1.09
C ASP A 23 -18.84 0.22 -0.99
N SER A 24 -19.48 -0.68 -1.75
CA SER A 24 -19.18 -2.11 -1.71
C SER A 24 -17.76 -2.44 -2.20
N GLY A 25 -17.22 -1.68 -3.18
CA GLY A 25 -15.85 -1.85 -3.65
C GLY A 25 -14.83 -1.42 -2.58
N ILE A 26 -15.07 -0.29 -1.92
CA ILE A 26 -14.24 0.21 -0.82
C ILE A 26 -14.34 -0.74 0.39
N ASP A 27 -15.55 -1.18 0.75
CA ASP A 27 -15.77 -2.12 1.84
C ASP A 27 -15.10 -3.47 1.58
N TYR A 28 -15.12 -3.96 0.34
CA TYR A 28 -14.44 -5.20 -0.03
C TYR A 28 -12.92 -5.08 0.19
N ARG A 29 -12.29 -3.98 -0.28
CA ARG A 29 -10.86 -3.73 -0.07
C ARG A 29 -10.52 -3.64 1.41
N LEU A 30 -11.32 -2.92 2.18
CA LEU A 30 -11.13 -2.78 3.62
C LEU A 30 -11.19 -4.14 4.30
N ARG A 31 -12.16 -4.99 3.94
CA ARG A 31 -12.28 -6.34 4.51
C ARG A 31 -11.09 -7.22 4.15
N VAL A 32 -10.63 -7.18 2.90
CA VAL A 32 -9.45 -7.92 2.46
C VAL A 32 -8.23 -7.47 3.26
N LEU A 33 -7.97 -6.17 3.35
CA LEU A 33 -6.82 -5.63 4.06
C LEU A 33 -6.90 -5.87 5.56
N ALA A 34 -8.06 -5.74 6.16
CA ALA A 34 -8.25 -5.97 7.60
C ALA A 34 -8.03 -7.43 8.03
N LYS A 35 -8.28 -8.38 7.12
CA LYS A 35 -8.05 -9.81 7.35
C LYS A 35 -6.64 -10.25 7.01
N SER A 36 -5.87 -9.41 6.31
CA SER A 36 -4.53 -9.75 5.83
C SER A 36 -3.48 -9.34 6.85
N GLU A 37 -2.37 -10.06 6.84
CA GLU A 37 -1.18 -9.67 7.58
C GLU A 37 -0.44 -8.63 6.75
N LEU A 38 -0.48 -7.36 7.18
CA LEU A 38 0.05 -6.23 6.43
C LEU A 38 1.54 -5.99 6.68
N TYR A 39 2.10 -6.59 7.72
CA TYR A 39 3.53 -6.62 7.96
C TYR A 39 3.93 -8.06 8.22
N PHE A 40 4.58 -8.69 7.25
CA PHE A 40 4.88 -10.11 7.28
C PHE A 40 6.39 -10.32 7.35
N VAL A 41 6.81 -11.17 8.27
CA VAL A 41 8.21 -11.61 8.40
C VAL A 41 8.24 -13.12 8.12
N PRO A 42 8.89 -13.57 7.04
CA PRO A 42 8.99 -15.00 6.75
C PRO A 42 9.75 -15.74 7.85
N GLU A 43 9.14 -16.77 8.43
CA GLU A 43 9.73 -17.57 9.50
C GLU A 43 9.41 -19.06 9.32
N GLY A 44 10.39 -19.92 9.54
CA GLY A 44 10.20 -21.37 9.54
C GLY A 44 9.60 -21.91 8.26
N ALA A 45 8.48 -22.61 8.36
CA ALA A 45 7.78 -23.21 7.22
C ALA A 45 7.00 -22.15 6.39
N SER A 46 6.78 -20.95 6.94
CA SER A 46 6.05 -19.86 6.28
C SER A 46 7.00 -18.92 5.56
N LEU A 47 7.77 -19.47 4.60
CA LEU A 47 8.70 -18.67 3.79
C LEU A 47 8.05 -18.03 2.57
N GLU A 48 6.87 -18.49 2.20
CA GLU A 48 6.14 -17.94 1.06
C GLU A 48 5.57 -16.56 1.37
N SER A 49 5.79 -15.64 0.43
CA SER A 49 5.24 -14.28 0.55
C SER A 49 3.71 -14.30 0.38
N PRO A 50 2.97 -13.61 1.25
CA PRO A 50 1.53 -13.44 1.08
C PRO A 50 1.17 -12.41 0.01
N LEU A 51 2.13 -11.66 -0.52
CA LEU A 51 1.85 -10.52 -1.40
C LEU A 51 1.21 -10.89 -2.74
N PRO A 52 1.63 -11.99 -3.44
CA PRO A 52 0.93 -12.37 -4.68
C PRO A 52 -0.54 -12.69 -4.47
N GLY A 53 -0.88 -13.40 -3.40
CA GLY A 53 -2.27 -13.69 -3.04
C GLY A 53 -3.05 -12.44 -2.67
N LEU A 54 -2.44 -11.53 -1.92
CA LEU A 54 -3.04 -10.25 -1.57
C LEU A 54 -3.28 -9.39 -2.82
N PHE A 55 -2.34 -9.38 -3.75
CA PHE A 55 -2.49 -8.69 -5.03
C PHE A 55 -3.71 -9.23 -5.79
N ALA A 56 -3.84 -10.55 -5.88
CA ALA A 56 -5.00 -11.18 -6.54
C ALA A 56 -6.30 -10.79 -5.84
N ASP A 57 -6.34 -10.83 -4.52
CA ASP A 57 -7.53 -10.48 -3.74
C ASP A 57 -7.95 -9.01 -3.93
N LEU A 58 -6.97 -8.10 -4.08
CA LEU A 58 -7.24 -6.67 -4.27
C LEU A 58 -7.58 -6.30 -5.72
N THR A 59 -7.31 -7.18 -6.67
CA THR A 59 -7.46 -6.88 -8.11
C THR A 59 -8.50 -7.74 -8.82
N GLY A 60 -9.37 -8.43 -8.08
CA GLY A 60 -10.40 -9.27 -8.67
C GLY A 60 -9.87 -10.56 -9.27
N GLY A 61 -8.81 -11.12 -8.70
CA GLY A 61 -8.25 -12.42 -9.11
C GLY A 61 -7.12 -12.33 -10.11
N LYS A 62 -6.55 -11.16 -10.36
CA LYS A 62 -5.44 -11.02 -11.31
C LYS A 62 -4.15 -11.58 -10.74
N THR A 63 -3.41 -12.33 -11.56
CA THR A 63 -2.07 -12.79 -11.24
C THR A 63 -1.09 -11.64 -11.48
N PRO A 64 -0.17 -11.34 -10.52
CA PRO A 64 0.82 -10.30 -10.75
C PRO A 64 1.75 -10.67 -11.91
N LYS A 65 2.03 -9.70 -12.78
CA LYS A 65 2.94 -9.84 -13.90
C LYS A 65 4.02 -8.77 -13.83
N PRO A 66 5.31 -9.16 -13.91
CA PRO A 66 6.40 -8.19 -13.93
C PRO A 66 6.29 -7.25 -15.12
N GLY A 67 6.73 -6.02 -14.92
CA GLY A 67 6.75 -5.01 -15.96
C GLY A 67 7.59 -3.82 -15.55
N LEU A 68 7.54 -2.78 -16.37
CA LEU A 68 8.31 -1.57 -16.18
C LEU A 68 7.39 -0.35 -16.38
N MET A 69 7.39 0.54 -15.41
CA MET A 69 6.70 1.83 -15.53
C MET A 69 7.72 2.98 -15.41
N THR A 70 7.28 4.17 -15.71
CA THR A 70 8.10 5.36 -15.55
C THR A 70 7.54 6.22 -14.42
N VAL A 71 8.39 6.58 -13.47
CA VAL A 71 8.06 7.47 -12.37
C VAL A 71 9.05 8.62 -12.40
N ASN A 72 8.55 9.82 -12.60
CA ASN A 72 9.35 11.04 -12.64
C ASN A 72 10.56 10.91 -13.57
N LYS A 73 10.31 10.41 -14.80
CA LYS A 73 11.28 10.19 -15.89
C LYS A 73 12.30 9.07 -15.63
N ARG A 74 12.12 8.27 -14.57
CA ARG A 74 12.99 7.14 -14.25
C ARG A 74 12.21 5.83 -14.33
N PRO A 75 12.85 4.75 -14.82
CA PRO A 75 12.19 3.46 -14.85
C PRO A 75 11.97 2.91 -13.45
N LEU A 76 10.82 2.30 -13.24
CA LEU A 76 10.48 1.57 -12.01
C LEU A 76 10.03 0.17 -12.41
N PRO A 77 10.87 -0.87 -12.20
CA PRO A 77 10.42 -2.24 -12.38
C PRO A 77 9.45 -2.62 -11.27
N PHE A 78 8.38 -3.32 -11.63
CA PHE A 78 7.40 -3.80 -10.68
C PHE A 78 7.16 -5.30 -10.86
N ALA A 79 6.66 -5.96 -9.81
CA ALA A 79 6.25 -7.35 -9.83
C ALA A 79 4.80 -7.52 -10.29
N GLY A 80 3.97 -6.51 -10.06
CA GLY A 80 2.58 -6.49 -10.50
C GLY A 80 2.00 -5.09 -10.47
N ARG A 81 1.10 -4.82 -11.40
CA ARG A 81 0.39 -3.54 -11.48
C ARG A 81 -1.03 -3.78 -11.96
N SER A 82 -1.97 -3.16 -11.28
CA SER A 82 -3.35 -3.11 -11.68
C SER A 82 -3.91 -1.74 -11.35
N GLU A 83 -5.15 -1.47 -11.72
CA GLU A 83 -5.78 -0.20 -11.37
C GLU A 83 -5.76 0.00 -9.86
N GLY A 84 -5.02 1.02 -9.42
CA GLY A 84 -4.93 1.41 -8.02
C GLY A 84 -4.03 0.55 -7.13
N VAL A 85 -3.43 -0.54 -7.63
CA VAL A 85 -2.60 -1.46 -6.84
C VAL A 85 -1.24 -1.66 -7.50
N LEU A 86 -0.16 -1.43 -6.74
CA LEU A 86 1.21 -1.62 -7.19
C LEU A 86 1.91 -2.66 -6.29
N PHE A 87 2.51 -3.67 -6.92
CA PHE A 87 3.34 -4.65 -6.24
C PHE A 87 4.78 -4.44 -6.71
N VAL A 88 5.68 -4.06 -5.79
CA VAL A 88 7.03 -3.60 -6.12
C VAL A 88 8.00 -4.00 -5.02
N SER A 89 9.29 -4.15 -5.38
CA SER A 89 10.33 -4.50 -4.41
C SER A 89 10.91 -3.28 -3.70
N PHE A 90 11.45 -3.49 -2.51
CA PHE A 90 12.21 -2.48 -1.79
C PHE A 90 13.43 -2.01 -2.60
N GLU A 91 14.11 -2.93 -3.30
CA GLU A 91 15.25 -2.59 -4.14
C GLU A 91 14.88 -1.53 -5.19
N ALA A 92 13.79 -1.73 -5.91
CA ALA A 92 13.31 -0.78 -6.92
C ALA A 92 12.87 0.56 -6.31
N MET A 93 12.29 0.53 -5.11
CA MET A 93 11.74 1.72 -4.48
C MET A 93 12.74 2.52 -3.66
N CYS A 94 13.68 1.86 -3.01
CA CYS A 94 14.52 2.51 -2.00
C CYS A 94 16.03 2.33 -2.21
N LEU A 95 16.47 1.33 -2.98
CA LEU A 95 17.89 1.12 -3.28
C LEU A 95 18.30 1.74 -4.62
N SER A 96 17.33 2.24 -5.38
CA SER A 96 17.56 3.03 -6.58
C SER A 96 17.43 4.52 -6.26
N PRO A 97 18.02 5.43 -7.08
CA PRO A 97 17.86 6.87 -6.85
C PRO A 97 16.39 7.29 -7.00
N ARG A 98 15.78 7.65 -5.87
CA ARG A 98 14.39 8.12 -5.77
C ARG A 98 14.31 9.30 -4.81
N SER A 99 13.30 10.14 -5.00
CA SER A 99 13.04 11.29 -4.14
C SER A 99 11.59 11.26 -3.62
N ALA A 100 11.28 12.18 -2.73
CA ALA A 100 9.91 12.36 -2.23
C ALA A 100 8.90 12.56 -3.37
N MET A 101 9.30 13.23 -4.45
CA MET A 101 8.44 13.44 -5.64
C MET A 101 8.05 12.13 -6.32
N ASP A 102 8.93 11.13 -6.33
CA ASP A 102 8.64 9.82 -6.88
C ASP A 102 7.54 9.13 -6.07
N TYR A 103 7.66 9.16 -4.75
CA TYR A 103 6.67 8.57 -3.84
C TYR A 103 5.33 9.30 -3.90
N THR A 104 5.36 10.61 -4.05
CA THR A 104 4.15 11.42 -4.25
C THR A 104 3.43 11.03 -5.54
N GLN A 105 4.17 10.86 -6.64
CA GLN A 105 3.58 10.44 -7.90
C GLN A 105 2.95 9.06 -7.82
N ILE A 106 3.63 8.10 -7.17
CA ILE A 106 3.11 6.76 -6.93
C ILE A 106 1.83 6.83 -6.08
N ALA A 107 1.85 7.64 -5.03
CA ALA A 107 0.72 7.81 -4.13
C ALA A 107 -0.51 8.43 -4.81
N ARG A 108 -0.32 9.24 -5.85
CA ARG A 108 -1.43 9.79 -6.63
C ARG A 108 -2.12 8.73 -7.49
N GLU A 109 -1.35 7.81 -8.03
CA GLU A 109 -1.84 6.80 -8.97
C GLU A 109 -2.40 5.56 -8.27
N PHE A 110 -1.82 5.17 -7.13
CA PHE A 110 -2.15 3.93 -6.44
C PHE A 110 -2.70 4.21 -5.04
N HIS A 111 -3.77 3.51 -4.66
CA HIS A 111 -4.29 3.55 -3.29
C HIS A 111 -3.66 2.50 -2.40
N SER A 112 -3.05 1.45 -2.98
CA SER A 112 -2.43 0.34 -2.26
C SER A 112 -1.11 -0.03 -2.89
N VAL A 113 -0.09 -0.20 -2.04
CA VAL A 113 1.26 -0.62 -2.46
C VAL A 113 1.66 -1.85 -1.65
N LEU A 114 2.09 -2.89 -2.36
CA LEU A 114 2.60 -4.13 -1.79
C LEU A 114 4.13 -4.10 -1.97
N LEU A 115 4.86 -3.98 -0.86
CA LEU A 115 6.30 -3.80 -0.87
C LEU A 115 7.00 -5.07 -0.41
N SER A 116 7.75 -5.70 -1.31
CA SER A 116 8.47 -6.94 -1.04
C SER A 116 9.92 -6.71 -0.65
N ASP A 117 10.50 -7.69 0.05
CA ASP A 117 11.94 -7.82 0.30
C ASP A 117 12.55 -6.60 0.99
N VAL A 118 11.91 -6.10 2.02
CA VAL A 118 12.48 -5.03 2.86
C VAL A 118 13.54 -5.67 3.78
N PRO A 119 14.82 -5.34 3.58
CA PRO A 119 15.89 -5.93 4.39
C PRO A 119 16.00 -5.22 5.74
N ILE A 120 16.73 -5.83 6.66
CA ILE A 120 17.19 -5.11 7.84
C ILE A 120 18.08 -3.95 7.37
N LEU A 121 17.74 -2.75 7.81
CA LEU A 121 18.42 -1.52 7.40
C LEU A 121 19.58 -1.25 8.35
N THR A 122 20.80 -1.30 7.82
CA THR A 122 22.04 -1.22 8.60
C THR A 122 22.80 0.08 8.30
N VAL A 123 23.95 0.25 8.95
CA VAL A 123 24.87 1.38 8.68
C VAL A 123 25.33 1.40 7.21
N ASN A 124 25.29 0.26 6.52
CA ASN A 124 25.67 0.16 5.11
C ASN A 124 24.54 0.50 4.14
N THR A 125 23.31 0.66 4.63
CA THR A 125 22.12 0.94 3.83
C THR A 125 21.35 2.17 4.33
N GLU A 126 22.07 3.15 4.85
CA GLU A 126 21.47 4.37 5.40
C GLU A 126 20.71 5.17 4.32
N ASP A 127 21.20 5.18 3.07
CA ASP A 127 20.50 5.87 1.98
C ASP A 127 19.15 5.21 1.68
N GLY A 128 19.13 3.87 1.65
CA GLY A 128 17.88 3.12 1.50
C GLY A 128 16.93 3.34 2.67
N ALA A 129 17.47 3.38 3.89
CA ALA A 129 16.69 3.67 5.09
C ALA A 129 16.08 5.07 5.04
N ARG A 130 16.82 6.07 4.58
CA ARG A 130 16.31 7.44 4.43
C ARG A 130 15.17 7.50 3.41
N ARG A 131 15.33 6.80 2.28
CA ARG A 131 14.26 6.74 1.27
C ARG A 131 13.04 6.00 1.81
N PHE A 132 13.23 4.95 2.59
CA PHE A 132 12.12 4.23 3.23
C PHE A 132 11.35 5.12 4.22
N VAL A 133 12.06 5.91 5.03
CA VAL A 133 11.43 6.91 5.92
C VAL A 133 10.58 7.88 5.10
N THR A 134 11.13 8.40 4.01
CA THR A 134 10.42 9.34 3.13
C THR A 134 9.20 8.69 2.48
N LEU A 135 9.34 7.44 2.00
CA LEU A 135 8.25 6.68 1.42
C LEU A 135 7.08 6.51 2.41
N VAL A 136 7.40 6.08 3.62
CA VAL A 136 6.38 5.88 4.66
C VAL A 136 5.70 7.21 5.02
N ASP A 137 6.46 8.29 5.14
CA ASP A 137 5.92 9.62 5.40
C ASP A 137 4.92 10.05 4.33
N GLU A 138 5.30 9.93 3.06
CA GLU A 138 4.43 10.32 1.94
C GLU A 138 3.18 9.44 1.84
N PHE A 139 3.34 8.14 2.00
CA PHE A 139 2.23 7.20 1.94
C PHE A 139 1.26 7.38 3.11
N TYR A 140 1.80 7.61 4.31
CA TYR A 140 0.98 7.87 5.49
C TYR A 140 0.11 9.13 5.31
N ASP A 141 0.71 10.22 4.85
CA ASP A 141 0.00 11.50 4.67
C ASP A 141 -1.12 11.41 3.63
N ARG A 142 -1.00 10.47 2.67
CA ARG A 142 -1.96 10.29 1.59
C ARG A 142 -2.89 9.09 1.79
N ASN A 143 -2.83 8.48 2.96
CA ASN A 143 -3.66 7.32 3.33
C ASN A 143 -3.50 6.13 2.38
N ILE A 144 -2.29 5.92 1.87
CA ILE A 144 -1.96 4.75 1.05
C ILE A 144 -1.97 3.51 1.93
N LYS A 145 -2.58 2.44 1.44
CA LYS A 145 -2.57 1.15 2.14
C LYS A 145 -1.29 0.42 1.78
N LEU A 146 -0.51 0.06 2.79
CA LEU A 146 0.82 -0.50 2.61
C LEU A 146 0.90 -1.89 3.23
N ALA A 147 1.26 -2.89 2.43
CA ALA A 147 1.58 -4.22 2.91
C ALA A 147 3.07 -4.47 2.67
N VAL A 148 3.76 -4.98 3.67
CA VAL A 148 5.22 -5.11 3.67
C VAL A 148 5.62 -6.54 4.01
N VAL A 149 6.57 -7.08 3.25
CA VAL A 149 7.33 -8.28 3.63
C VAL A 149 8.74 -7.84 3.98
N ALA A 150 9.17 -8.12 5.21
CA ALA A 150 10.45 -7.66 5.75
C ALA A 150 11.22 -8.78 6.40
N GLU A 151 12.55 -8.63 6.50
CA GLU A 151 13.43 -9.59 7.16
C GLU A 151 13.26 -9.66 8.67
N ALA A 152 12.77 -8.59 9.29
CA ALA A 152 12.62 -8.49 10.74
C ALA A 152 11.37 -7.73 11.12
N GLY A 153 10.91 -7.91 12.35
CA GLY A 153 9.83 -7.13 12.92
C GLY A 153 10.14 -5.63 12.90
N VAL A 154 9.12 -4.80 13.02
CA VAL A 154 9.25 -3.34 12.90
C VAL A 154 10.29 -2.78 13.86
N GLU A 155 10.35 -3.32 15.08
CA GLU A 155 11.26 -2.86 16.13
C GLU A 155 12.73 -3.19 15.85
N GLN A 156 13.00 -4.25 15.08
CA GLN A 156 14.34 -4.69 14.72
C GLN A 156 14.72 -4.33 13.28
N LEU A 157 13.85 -3.66 12.54
CA LEU A 157 14.07 -3.38 11.12
C LEU A 157 15.23 -2.41 10.88
N TYR A 158 15.42 -1.43 11.75
CA TYR A 158 16.50 -0.46 11.63
C TYR A 158 17.56 -0.69 12.69
N SER A 159 18.79 -0.94 12.24
CA SER A 159 19.98 -1.11 13.08
C SER A 159 21.12 -0.15 12.68
N GLY A 160 20.78 0.91 11.94
CA GLY A 160 21.73 1.96 11.57
C GLY A 160 21.98 2.93 12.70
N SER A 161 22.68 4.04 12.39
CA SER A 161 23.07 5.03 13.39
C SER A 161 22.55 6.43 13.13
N LYS A 162 22.36 6.81 11.85
CA LYS A 162 22.07 8.20 11.47
C LYS A 162 20.60 8.58 11.58
N LEU A 163 19.69 7.61 11.52
CA LEU A 163 18.24 7.84 11.41
C LEU A 163 17.45 7.28 12.59
N ALA A 164 18.10 7.04 13.71
CA ALA A 164 17.45 6.46 14.89
C ALA A 164 16.23 7.25 15.35
N PHE A 165 16.32 8.57 15.34
CA PHE A 165 15.22 9.45 15.73
C PHE A 165 14.09 9.43 14.72
N GLU A 166 14.40 9.60 13.44
CA GLU A 166 13.40 9.60 12.36
C GLU A 166 12.72 8.24 12.23
N PHE A 167 13.46 7.16 12.45
CA PHE A 167 12.92 5.81 12.36
C PHE A 167 11.94 5.47 13.49
N GLN A 168 12.02 6.14 14.63
CA GLN A 168 11.00 6.04 15.69
C GLN A 168 9.62 6.44 15.17
N ARG A 169 9.54 7.54 14.43
CA ARG A 169 8.30 7.98 13.79
C ARG A 169 7.85 7.01 12.71
N THR A 170 8.77 6.52 11.90
CA THR A 170 8.48 5.53 10.87
C THR A 170 7.89 4.26 11.46
N LEU A 171 8.47 3.76 12.55
CA LEU A 171 7.97 2.61 13.28
C LEU A 171 6.54 2.83 13.77
N SER A 172 6.27 3.97 14.40
CA SER A 172 4.93 4.31 14.89
C SER A 172 3.92 4.36 13.75
N ARG A 173 4.30 4.94 12.61
CA ARG A 173 3.44 5.03 11.44
C ARG A 173 3.16 3.66 10.82
N LEU A 174 4.16 2.79 10.71
CA LEU A 174 3.98 1.43 10.21
C LEU A 174 3.01 0.63 11.08
N ILE A 175 3.07 0.79 12.39
CA ILE A 175 2.13 0.15 13.30
C ILE A 175 0.72 0.70 13.10
N GLU A 176 0.56 2.02 13.05
CA GLU A 176 -0.73 2.68 12.85
C GLU A 176 -1.35 2.31 11.49
N MET A 177 -0.54 2.19 10.45
CA MET A 177 -1.00 1.84 9.10
C MET A 177 -1.59 0.42 9.01
N GLN A 178 -1.41 -0.42 10.02
CA GLN A 178 -2.04 -1.74 10.11
C GLN A 178 -3.41 -1.69 10.82
N SER A 179 -3.77 -0.57 11.42
CA SER A 179 -5.01 -0.44 12.18
C SER A 179 -6.23 -0.36 11.26
N VAL A 180 -7.37 -0.86 11.75
CA VAL A 180 -8.65 -0.77 11.04
C VAL A 180 -9.03 0.69 10.79
N GLU A 181 -8.74 1.58 11.73
CA GLU A 181 -9.00 3.01 11.58
C GLU A 181 -8.24 3.61 10.39
N TYR A 182 -6.95 3.31 10.27
CA TYR A 182 -6.16 3.79 9.14
C TYR A 182 -6.64 3.19 7.82
N LEU A 183 -6.94 1.89 7.80
CA LEU A 183 -7.40 1.21 6.59
C LEU A 183 -8.74 1.78 6.09
N GLY A 184 -9.55 2.32 6.98
CA GLY A 184 -10.81 2.98 6.62
C GLY A 184 -10.67 4.41 6.11
N ARG A 185 -9.48 5.01 6.18
CA ARG A 185 -9.25 6.38 5.68
C ARG A 185 -9.28 6.42 4.17
N GLU A 186 -9.85 7.49 3.64
CA GLU A 186 -9.96 7.72 2.21
C GLU A 186 -8.61 8.07 1.60
N HIS A 187 -8.30 7.50 0.43
CA HIS A 187 -7.09 7.81 -0.32
C HIS A 187 -7.06 9.29 -0.71
N ARG A 188 -5.92 9.95 -0.50
CA ARG A 188 -5.65 11.34 -0.87
C ARG A 188 -4.64 11.39 -2.01
N PRO A 189 -5.11 11.45 -3.28
CA PRO A 189 -4.22 11.50 -4.43
C PRO A 189 -3.32 12.74 -4.47
#